data_80d509b8219aa902cbdf0d0e1d664b12
#
_entry.id   80d509b8219aa902cbdf0d0e1d664b12
#
_cell.length_a   1.000
_cell.length_b   1.000
_cell.length_c   1.000
_cell.angle_alpha   90.00
_cell.angle_beta   90.00
_cell.angle_gamma   90.00
#
_symmetry.space_group_name_H-M   'P 1'
#
loop_
_entity.id
_entity.type
_entity.pdbx_description
1 polymer ?
#
loop_
_entity_poly.entity_id
_entity_poly.type
_entity_poly.pdbx_seq_one_letter_code
_entity_poly.pdbx_strand_id
1 'polypeptide(L)'
;MIVAWLTFIAVGLITYTAFLKLAARLLCYNVSWKSGFHFAGIMLIIVIFGHLLTFSEPLALRIGHDVVLLLGLVVLGGWFFNQRGTNHRGAILGWGGGMRLVALAFAIAVVVAFAIVVPVQGFLNQRLSTSP
;
A
#
# COMPACT_ATOMS: atom_id res chain seq x y z
N MET A 1 6.75 18.55 15.33
CA MET A 1 6.55 17.10 15.40
C MET A 1 5.19 16.65 14.83
N ILE A 2 4.07 17.20 15.33
CA ILE A 2 2.72 16.87 14.84
C ILE A 2 2.56 17.15 13.35
N VAL A 3 3.07 18.29 12.88
CA VAL A 3 3.00 18.68 11.46
C VAL A 3 3.75 17.67 10.57
N ALA A 4 4.91 17.18 11.01
CA ALA A 4 5.67 16.18 10.27
C ALA A 4 4.90 14.86 10.15
N TRP A 5 4.25 14.42 11.22
CA TRP A 5 3.42 13.22 11.21
C TRP A 5 2.20 13.36 10.29
N LEU A 6 1.50 14.50 10.38
CA LEU A 6 0.36 14.78 9.51
C LEU A 6 0.77 14.81 8.04
N THR A 7 1.91 15.43 7.72
CA THR A 7 2.45 15.45 6.37
C THR A 7 2.79 14.05 5.87
N PHE A 8 3.43 13.23 6.71
CA PHE A 8 3.76 11.85 6.37
C PHE A 8 2.51 11.02 6.08
N ILE A 9 1.48 11.14 6.92
CA ILE A 9 0.20 10.45 6.73
C ILE A 9 -0.48 10.91 5.44
N ALA A 10 -0.53 12.22 5.19
CA ALA A 10 -1.13 12.77 3.98
C ALA A 10 -0.43 12.29 2.71
N VAL A 11 0.91 12.32 2.71
CA VAL A 11 1.72 11.82 1.58
C VAL A 11 1.49 10.33 1.37
N GLY A 12 1.46 9.55 2.44
CA GLY A 12 1.18 8.12 2.38
C GLY A 12 -0.18 7.81 1.78
N LEU A 13 -1.23 8.53 2.20
CA LEU A 13 -2.58 8.36 1.66
C LEU A 13 -2.65 8.70 0.18
N ILE A 14 -2.08 9.82 -0.23
CA ILE A 14 -2.08 10.26 -1.63
C ILE A 14 -1.30 9.26 -2.49
N THR A 15 -0.12 8.86 -2.05
CA THR A 15 0.74 7.92 -2.77
C THR A 15 0.07 6.57 -2.94
N TYR A 16 -0.52 6.02 -1.88
CA TYR A 16 -1.18 4.74 -1.95
C TYR A 16 -2.44 4.79 -2.83
N THR A 17 -3.21 5.86 -2.74
CA THR A 17 -4.38 6.06 -3.62
C THR A 17 -3.94 6.16 -5.08
N ALA A 18 -2.82 6.83 -5.36
CA ALA A 18 -2.24 6.88 -6.70
C ALA A 18 -1.85 5.47 -7.21
N PHE A 19 -1.27 4.63 -6.36
CA PHE A 19 -0.97 3.24 -6.72
C PHE A 19 -2.23 2.42 -6.99
N LEU A 20 -3.28 2.60 -6.20
CA LEU A 20 -4.58 1.97 -6.46
C LEU A 20 -5.16 2.41 -7.81
N LYS A 21 -5.09 3.70 -8.10
CA LYS A 21 -5.55 4.22 -9.40
C LYS A 21 -4.72 3.69 -10.56
N LEU A 22 -3.41 3.59 -10.40
CA LEU A 22 -2.53 3.01 -11.41
C LEU A 22 -2.84 1.52 -11.63
N ALA A 23 -3.01 0.77 -10.56
CA ALA A 23 -3.39 -0.64 -10.63
C ALA A 23 -4.75 -0.83 -11.31
N ALA A 24 -5.72 0.01 -10.99
CA ALA A 24 -7.02 0.00 -11.65
C ALA A 24 -6.90 0.27 -13.16
N ARG A 25 -6.05 1.24 -13.53
CA ARG A 25 -5.80 1.55 -14.94
C ARG A 25 -5.15 0.37 -15.68
N LEU A 26 -4.17 -0.29 -15.07
CA LEU A 26 -3.51 -1.46 -15.66
C LEU A 26 -4.46 -2.64 -15.82
N LEU A 27 -5.39 -2.82 -14.90
CA LEU A 27 -6.41 -3.88 -14.97
C LEU A 27 -7.64 -3.47 -15.80
N CYS A 28 -7.67 -2.26 -16.33
CA CYS A 28 -8.82 -1.68 -17.02
C CYS A 28 -10.07 -1.61 -16.14
N TYR A 29 -9.87 -1.35 -14.85
CA TYR A 29 -10.95 -1.15 -13.88
C TYR A 29 -11.23 0.32 -13.68
N ASN A 30 -12.47 0.65 -13.31
CA ASN A 30 -12.88 2.00 -12.98
C ASN A 30 -13.18 2.09 -11.49
N VAL A 31 -12.34 2.81 -10.76
CA VAL A 31 -12.47 3.01 -9.31
C VAL A 31 -12.38 4.52 -9.05
N SER A 32 -13.31 5.05 -8.25
CA SER A 32 -13.31 6.47 -7.91
C SER A 32 -12.17 6.83 -6.96
N TRP A 33 -11.69 8.08 -7.04
CA TRP A 33 -10.72 8.62 -6.09
C TRP A 33 -11.22 8.55 -4.66
N LYS A 34 -12.51 8.85 -4.45
CA LYS A 34 -13.13 8.79 -3.13
C LYS A 34 -13.04 7.41 -2.50
N SER A 35 -13.35 6.36 -3.25
CA SER A 35 -13.21 4.97 -2.78
C SER A 35 -11.76 4.62 -2.48
N GLY A 36 -10.82 5.04 -3.33
CA GLY A 36 -9.40 4.85 -3.11
C GLY A 36 -8.91 5.50 -1.83
N PHE A 37 -9.30 6.75 -1.56
CA PHE A 37 -8.94 7.44 -0.32
C PHE A 37 -9.53 6.79 0.92
N HIS A 38 -10.77 6.35 0.88
CA HIS A 38 -11.40 5.65 2.00
C HIS A 38 -10.67 4.35 2.33
N PHE A 39 -10.37 3.56 1.32
CA PHE A 39 -9.64 2.30 1.50
C PHE A 39 -8.22 2.55 2.02
N ALA A 40 -7.51 3.53 1.46
CA ALA A 40 -6.18 3.89 1.91
C ALA A 40 -6.18 4.34 3.38
N GLY A 41 -7.20 5.08 3.80
CA GLY A 41 -7.36 5.49 5.20
C GLY A 41 -7.59 4.30 6.13
N ILE A 42 -8.47 3.39 5.77
CA ILE A 42 -8.72 2.16 6.53
C ILE A 42 -7.45 1.33 6.64
N MET A 43 -6.75 1.17 5.53
CA MET A 43 -5.52 0.40 5.46
C MET A 43 -4.42 1.00 6.33
N LEU A 44 -4.27 2.33 6.30
CA LEU A 44 -3.30 3.04 7.12
C LEU A 44 -3.55 2.82 8.61
N ILE A 45 -4.80 2.91 9.05
CA ILE A 45 -5.19 2.66 10.43
C ILE A 45 -4.81 1.23 10.84
N ILE A 46 -5.13 0.25 10.02
CA ILE A 46 -4.83 -1.17 10.29
C ILE A 46 -3.31 -1.39 10.38
N VAL A 47 -2.55 -0.81 9.47
CA VAL A 47 -1.08 -0.95 9.45
C VAL A 47 -0.45 -0.30 10.68
N ILE A 48 -0.90 0.90 11.07
CA ILE A 48 -0.39 1.58 12.27
C ILE A 48 -0.68 0.75 13.53
N PHE A 49 -1.91 0.28 13.71
CA PHE A 49 -2.26 -0.56 14.86
C PHE A 49 -1.49 -1.88 14.85
N GLY A 50 -1.35 -2.52 13.71
CA GLY A 50 -0.54 -3.73 13.58
C GLY A 50 0.91 -3.51 14.00
N HIS A 51 1.49 -2.40 13.57
CA HIS A 51 2.88 -2.04 13.93
C HIS A 51 3.05 -1.78 15.43
N LEU A 52 2.10 -1.09 16.05
CA LEU A 52 2.12 -0.83 17.48
C LEU A 52 2.02 -2.12 18.31
N LEU A 53 1.22 -3.08 17.86
CA LEU A 53 1.05 -4.37 18.56
C LEU A 53 2.29 -5.27 18.45
N THR A 54 3.09 -5.15 17.39
CA THR A 54 4.23 -6.04 17.14
C THR A 54 5.59 -5.39 17.39
N PHE A 55 5.61 -4.18 17.94
CA PHE A 55 6.85 -3.41 18.13
C PHE A 55 7.89 -4.13 18.97
N SER A 56 7.47 -4.90 19.98
CA SER A 56 8.36 -5.60 20.91
C SER A 56 8.62 -7.06 20.54
N GLU A 57 8.09 -7.55 19.43
CA GLU A 57 8.21 -8.96 19.05
C GLU A 57 9.48 -9.25 18.24
N PRO A 58 9.99 -10.53 18.30
CA PRO A 58 11.14 -10.96 17.50
C PRO A 58 10.88 -10.78 15.99
N LEU A 59 11.96 -10.61 15.22
CA LEU A 59 11.89 -10.37 13.77
C LEU A 59 11.09 -11.45 13.02
N ALA A 60 11.26 -12.73 13.38
CA ALA A 60 10.56 -13.82 12.72
C ALA A 60 9.04 -13.73 12.89
N LEU A 61 8.56 -13.41 14.11
CA LEU A 61 7.14 -13.22 14.38
C LEU A 61 6.59 -11.96 13.71
N ARG A 62 7.39 -10.90 13.63
CA ARG A 62 7.01 -9.67 12.91
C ARG A 62 6.80 -9.92 11.43
N ILE A 63 7.69 -10.65 10.78
CA ILE A 63 7.56 -11.02 9.36
C ILE A 63 6.30 -11.86 9.15
N GLY A 64 6.06 -12.86 9.99
CA GLY A 64 4.84 -13.67 9.93
C GLY A 64 3.58 -12.84 10.11
N HIS A 65 3.57 -11.92 11.06
CA HIS A 65 2.46 -10.98 11.28
C HIS A 65 2.23 -10.08 10.06
N ASP A 66 3.30 -9.54 9.47
CA ASP A 66 3.21 -8.67 8.30
C ASP A 66 2.64 -9.40 7.09
N VAL A 67 3.02 -10.67 6.88
CA VAL A 67 2.48 -11.51 5.81
C VAL A 67 0.98 -11.76 6.02
N VAL A 68 0.57 -12.12 7.24
CA VAL A 68 -0.85 -12.32 7.58
C VAL A 68 -1.64 -11.02 7.40
N LEU A 69 -1.07 -9.90 7.84
CA LEU A 69 -1.68 -8.58 7.68
C LEU A 69 -1.88 -8.23 6.20
N LEU A 70 -0.87 -8.48 5.37
CA LEU A 70 -0.94 -8.24 3.92
C LEU A 70 -2.04 -9.06 3.28
N LEU A 71 -2.13 -10.36 3.58
CA LEU A 71 -3.18 -11.23 3.08
C LEU A 71 -4.56 -10.75 3.55
N GLY A 72 -4.69 -10.37 4.80
CA GLY A 72 -5.92 -9.80 5.35
C GLY A 72 -6.34 -8.52 4.64
N LEU A 73 -5.38 -7.65 4.31
CA LEU A 73 -5.64 -6.41 3.57
C LEU A 73 -6.09 -6.68 2.14
N VAL A 74 -5.54 -7.70 1.48
CA VAL A 74 -5.99 -8.11 0.13
C VAL A 74 -7.43 -8.61 0.17
N VAL A 75 -7.78 -9.43 1.16
CA VAL A 75 -9.15 -9.92 1.35
C VAL A 75 -10.11 -8.76 1.67
N LEU A 76 -9.69 -7.85 2.55
CA LEU A 76 -10.45 -6.64 2.86
C LEU A 76 -10.67 -5.78 1.61
N GLY A 77 -9.66 -5.66 0.77
CA GLY A 77 -9.75 -4.98 -0.51
C GLY A 77 -10.77 -5.63 -1.44
N GLY A 78 -10.79 -6.95 -1.49
CA GLY A 78 -11.80 -7.70 -2.21
C GLY A 78 -13.21 -7.36 -1.76
N TRP A 79 -13.43 -7.36 -0.45
CA TRP A 79 -14.70 -6.97 0.14
C TRP A 79 -15.06 -5.50 -0.12
N PHE A 80 -14.10 -4.59 0.09
CA PHE A 80 -14.33 -3.16 -0.05
C PHE A 80 -14.67 -2.76 -1.49
N PHE A 81 -13.89 -3.25 -2.45
CA PHE A 81 -14.07 -2.89 -3.86
C PHE A 81 -15.07 -3.78 -4.60
N ASN A 82 -15.62 -4.80 -3.96
CA ASN A 82 -16.59 -5.73 -4.57
C ASN A 82 -17.70 -4.98 -5.34
N GLN A 83 -18.29 -3.96 -4.71
CA GLN A 83 -19.38 -3.17 -5.30
C GLN A 83 -19.01 -1.71 -5.61
N ARG A 84 -17.78 -1.31 -5.32
CA ARG A 84 -17.34 0.08 -5.46
C ARG A 84 -16.52 0.36 -6.71
N GLY A 85 -16.29 -0.64 -7.53
CA GLY A 85 -15.57 -0.48 -8.78
C GLY A 85 -16.22 -1.28 -9.90
N THR A 86 -15.92 -0.93 -11.14
CA THR A 86 -16.41 -1.61 -12.32
C THR A 86 -15.24 -2.04 -13.20
N ASN A 87 -15.42 -3.15 -13.93
CA ASN A 87 -14.46 -3.59 -14.91
C ASN A 87 -14.65 -2.85 -16.26
N HIS A 88 -13.85 -3.17 -17.27
CA HIS A 88 -13.92 -2.56 -18.60
C HIS A 88 -15.25 -2.80 -19.31
N ARG A 89 -16.04 -3.79 -18.87
CA ARG A 89 -17.38 -4.08 -19.41
C ARG A 89 -18.50 -3.38 -18.65
N GLY A 90 -18.17 -2.58 -17.63
CA GLY A 90 -19.16 -1.90 -16.79
C GLY A 90 -19.79 -2.78 -15.72
N ALA A 91 -19.36 -4.03 -15.57
CA ALA A 91 -19.84 -4.94 -14.53
C ALA A 91 -19.10 -4.71 -13.21
N ILE A 92 -19.72 -5.05 -12.09
CA ILE A 92 -19.14 -4.96 -10.76
C ILE A 92 -17.86 -5.81 -10.70
N LEU A 93 -16.81 -5.30 -10.03
CA LEU A 93 -15.52 -6.00 -9.91
C LEU A 93 -15.64 -7.36 -9.23
N GLY A 94 -16.50 -7.49 -8.22
CA GLY A 94 -16.58 -8.67 -7.38
C GLY A 94 -15.37 -8.82 -6.45
N TRP A 95 -15.36 -9.88 -5.65
CA TRP A 95 -14.27 -10.17 -4.71
C TRP A 95 -12.93 -10.37 -5.44
N GLY A 96 -12.93 -11.17 -6.49
CA GLY A 96 -11.73 -11.47 -7.25
C GLY A 96 -11.12 -10.22 -7.89
N GLY A 97 -11.95 -9.35 -8.44
CA GLY A 97 -11.51 -8.08 -9.02
C GLY A 97 -10.90 -7.14 -7.97
N GLY A 98 -11.57 -6.99 -6.82
CA GLY A 98 -11.06 -6.18 -5.72
C GLY A 98 -9.76 -6.71 -5.13
N MET A 99 -9.64 -8.03 -4.97
CA MET A 99 -8.40 -8.66 -4.49
C MET A 99 -7.25 -8.45 -5.47
N ARG A 100 -7.49 -8.58 -6.77
CA ARG A 100 -6.48 -8.31 -7.81
C ARG A 100 -6.03 -6.87 -7.80
N LEU A 101 -6.97 -5.94 -7.64
CA LEU A 101 -6.69 -4.51 -7.57
C LEU A 101 -5.73 -4.20 -6.43
N VAL A 102 -6.04 -4.65 -5.22
CA VAL A 102 -5.22 -4.39 -4.02
C VAL A 102 -3.89 -5.13 -4.11
N ALA A 103 -3.86 -6.38 -4.55
CA ALA A 103 -2.63 -7.14 -4.72
C ALA A 103 -1.68 -6.48 -5.73
N LEU A 104 -2.20 -5.98 -6.86
CA LEU A 104 -1.40 -5.26 -7.85
C LEU A 104 -0.91 -3.92 -7.31
N ALA A 105 -1.72 -3.21 -6.55
CA ALA A 105 -1.30 -1.96 -5.90
C ALA A 105 -0.15 -2.20 -4.92
N PHE A 106 -0.18 -3.27 -4.14
CA PHE A 106 0.94 -3.66 -3.28
C PHE A 106 2.18 -4.03 -4.09
N ALA A 107 2.03 -4.78 -5.18
CA ALA A 107 3.14 -5.13 -6.05
C ALA A 107 3.82 -3.88 -6.63
N ILE A 108 3.04 -2.91 -7.10
CA ILE A 108 3.53 -1.62 -7.58
C ILE A 108 4.27 -0.88 -6.46
N ALA A 109 3.69 -0.82 -5.26
CA ALA A 109 4.30 -0.16 -4.11
C ALA A 109 5.66 -0.78 -3.75
N VAL A 110 5.76 -2.11 -3.76
CA VAL A 110 7.02 -2.84 -3.50
C VAL A 110 8.05 -2.53 -4.58
N VAL A 111 7.69 -2.58 -5.84
CA VAL A 111 8.60 -2.28 -6.96
C VAL A 111 9.10 -0.83 -6.88
N VAL A 112 8.22 0.12 -6.61
CA VAL A 112 8.60 1.54 -6.46
C VAL A 112 9.50 1.74 -5.24
N ALA A 113 9.20 1.08 -4.12
CA ALA A 113 10.03 1.16 -2.91
C ALA A 113 11.44 0.66 -3.18
N PHE A 114 11.61 -0.49 -3.84
CA PHE A 114 12.92 -1.00 -4.23
C PHE A 114 13.64 -0.07 -5.23
N ALA A 115 12.91 0.48 -6.19
CA ALA A 115 13.47 1.41 -7.18
C ALA A 115 14.00 2.70 -6.55
N ILE A 116 13.45 3.13 -5.41
CA ILE A 116 13.88 4.33 -4.68
C ILE A 116 14.97 3.99 -3.66
N VAL A 117 14.77 2.94 -2.86
CA VAL A 117 15.63 2.60 -1.72
C VAL A 117 17.03 2.16 -2.18
N VAL A 118 17.13 1.34 -3.20
CA VAL A 118 18.42 0.82 -3.68
C VAL A 118 19.36 1.93 -4.18
N PRO A 119 18.95 2.86 -5.07
CA PRO A 119 19.81 3.97 -5.47
C PRO A 119 20.18 4.91 -4.33
N VAL A 120 19.24 5.19 -3.41
CA VAL A 120 19.50 6.08 -2.25
C VAL A 120 20.54 5.46 -1.33
N GLN A 121 20.46 4.17 -1.04
CA GLN A 121 21.46 3.47 -0.23
C GLN A 121 22.84 3.46 -0.92
N GLY A 122 22.88 3.23 -2.21
CA GLY A 122 24.13 3.31 -2.99
C GLY A 122 24.78 4.68 -2.91
N PHE A 123 23.99 5.73 -3.06
CA PHE A 123 24.45 7.11 -2.96
C PHE A 123 24.96 7.46 -1.55
N LEU A 124 24.25 7.04 -0.51
CA LEU A 124 24.66 7.26 0.88
C LEU A 124 25.96 6.50 1.20
N ASN A 125 26.08 5.27 0.75
CA ASN A 125 27.29 4.46 0.94
C ASN A 125 28.51 5.10 0.26
N GLN A 126 28.35 5.64 -0.94
CA GLN A 126 29.41 6.39 -1.61
C GLN A 126 29.83 7.61 -0.82
N ARG A 127 28.88 8.37 -0.29
CA ARG A 127 29.20 9.56 0.53
C ARG A 127 29.93 9.20 1.81
N LEU A 128 29.53 8.13 2.48
CA LEU A 128 30.20 7.66 3.70
C LEU A 128 31.60 7.13 3.42
N SER A 129 31.85 6.50 2.28
CA SER A 129 33.16 5.98 1.91
C SER A 129 34.14 7.06 1.45
N THR A 130 33.65 8.22 0.99
CA THR A 130 34.48 9.36 0.57
C THR A 130 34.71 10.38 1.68
N SER A 131 34.04 10.22 2.83
CA SER A 131 34.26 11.08 4.01
C SER A 131 35.60 10.70 4.68
N PRO A 132 36.54 11.63 4.88
CA PRO A 132 37.80 11.35 5.56
C PRO A 132 37.64 11.03 7.05
#